data_9b603d075d7e756e9990cc83e9bde564
#
_entry.id   9b603d075d7e756e9990cc83e9bde564
#
_cell.length_a   1.000
_cell.length_b   1.000
_cell.length_c   1.000
_cell.angle_alpha   90.00
_cell.angle_beta   90.00
_cell.angle_gamma   90.00
#
_symmetry.space_group_name_H-M   'P 1'
#
loop_
_entity.id
_entity.type
_entity.pdbx_description
1 polymer ?
#
loop_
_entity_poly.entity_id
_entity_poly.type
_entity_poly.pdbx_seq_one_letter_code
_entity_poly.pdbx_strand_id
1 'polypeptide(L)'
;MAAENDSHPAPQTSPGPVGGAAIAKVPAIVLAGDKRGSHPVFGANKNLLEVGGEPIVRHVVRTLLEVEEIEAIFVVGPEAAIQRALEGLSAPPHRQVHVVKQRETIVQNCWQGLRRALGAESKAELENLKLAHADAVALILPGDLPFLDPAEVRHFLRHADMARYDYVLGLTAIETLNRVVHEAEVPGLRKPALHMAEGRVRQNNLHLIRPFSIAHLEYFERFYEMRYQREQWNTVKVLWEVLRASGGISRPVGYYLFAQAAMRAELMGLERLAAWFRRRVPTAGMCAAISRFSGCRFGVLKGPGAGAALDVDSERDLELTRTHLDLLRGALAAGWAGTVQVERS
;
A
#
# COMPACT_ATOMS: atom_id res chain seq x y z
N MET A 1 32.34 -45.86 -9.08
CA MET A 1 32.01 -44.70 -8.25
C MET A 1 31.65 -43.58 -9.23
N ALA A 2 30.36 -43.38 -9.45
CA ALA A 2 29.82 -42.37 -10.35
C ALA A 2 29.63 -41.05 -9.57
N ALA A 3 30.13 -39.95 -10.15
CA ALA A 3 29.91 -38.60 -9.61
C ALA A 3 28.54 -38.12 -10.10
N GLU A 4 27.64 -37.88 -9.19
CA GLU A 4 26.36 -37.24 -9.43
C GLU A 4 26.60 -35.75 -9.75
N ASN A 5 26.11 -35.38 -10.91
CA ASN A 5 26.18 -34.03 -11.47
C ASN A 5 24.94 -33.25 -11.01
N ASP A 6 25.09 -32.48 -9.98
CA ASP A 6 24.02 -31.61 -9.42
C ASP A 6 23.92 -30.33 -10.27
N SER A 7 23.17 -30.41 -11.36
CA SER A 7 22.83 -29.24 -12.17
C SER A 7 21.59 -28.53 -11.60
N HIS A 8 21.81 -27.52 -10.77
CA HIS A 8 20.75 -26.56 -10.39
C HIS A 8 20.36 -25.74 -11.62
N PRO A 9 19.05 -25.63 -11.93
CA PRO A 9 18.60 -24.73 -12.99
C PRO A 9 18.77 -23.27 -12.59
N ALA A 10 19.26 -22.47 -13.51
CA ALA A 10 19.45 -21.05 -13.40
C ALA A 10 18.11 -20.33 -13.12
N PRO A 11 18.09 -19.18 -12.40
CA PRO A 11 16.89 -18.43 -12.12
C PRO A 11 16.31 -17.86 -13.42
N GLN A 12 15.09 -18.27 -13.72
CA GLN A 12 14.33 -17.79 -14.87
C GLN A 12 14.06 -16.30 -14.73
N THR A 13 14.37 -15.58 -15.77
CA THR A 13 14.05 -14.19 -16.08
C THR A 13 12.54 -13.93 -15.96
N SER A 14 12.20 -12.71 -15.60
CA SER A 14 10.85 -12.15 -15.42
C SER A 14 9.81 -12.76 -16.37
N PRO A 15 8.68 -13.28 -15.87
CA PRO A 15 7.60 -13.69 -16.74
C PRO A 15 6.98 -12.45 -17.39
N GLY A 16 6.85 -12.47 -18.72
CA GLY A 16 6.07 -11.53 -19.49
C GLY A 16 4.59 -11.51 -19.04
N PRO A 17 3.76 -10.60 -19.57
CA PRO A 17 2.40 -10.39 -19.12
C PRO A 17 1.58 -11.68 -19.26
N VAL A 18 1.35 -12.35 -18.14
CA VAL A 18 0.37 -13.42 -18.05
C VAL A 18 -1.00 -12.73 -18.09
N GLY A 19 -1.78 -12.97 -19.14
CA GLY A 19 -3.16 -12.55 -19.22
C GLY A 19 -3.93 -13.07 -18.01
N GLY A 20 -4.04 -12.26 -16.98
CA GLY A 20 -4.78 -12.57 -15.76
C GLY A 20 -6.25 -12.72 -16.10
N ALA A 21 -6.89 -13.78 -15.62
CA ALA A 21 -8.34 -13.87 -15.60
C ALA A 21 -8.89 -12.60 -14.97
N ALA A 22 -9.92 -11.99 -15.57
CA ALA A 22 -10.55 -10.78 -15.07
C ALA A 22 -10.87 -10.97 -13.58
N ILE A 23 -10.27 -10.15 -12.71
CA ILE A 23 -10.56 -10.22 -11.28
C ILE A 23 -12.04 -9.93 -11.11
N ALA A 24 -12.75 -10.80 -10.39
CA ALA A 24 -14.10 -10.50 -9.92
C ALA A 24 -14.07 -9.16 -9.18
N LYS A 25 -15.16 -8.39 -9.26
CA LYS A 25 -15.28 -7.12 -8.55
C LYS A 25 -14.95 -7.30 -7.06
N VAL A 26 -14.23 -6.36 -6.49
CA VAL A 26 -13.78 -6.42 -5.09
C VAL A 26 -14.30 -5.22 -4.29
N PRO A 27 -14.62 -5.36 -3.01
CA PRO A 27 -14.89 -4.24 -2.14
C PRO A 27 -13.61 -3.42 -1.89
N ALA A 28 -13.74 -2.08 -1.82
CA ALA A 28 -12.68 -1.19 -1.38
C ALA A 28 -12.91 -0.73 0.06
N ILE A 29 -11.92 -0.90 0.92
CA ILE A 29 -11.95 -0.47 2.32
C ILE A 29 -11.01 0.73 2.46
N VAL A 30 -11.59 1.92 2.63
CA VAL A 30 -10.87 3.18 2.79
C VAL A 30 -10.68 3.47 4.28
N LEU A 31 -9.44 3.53 4.73
CA LEU A 31 -9.09 3.78 6.13
C LEU A 31 -8.92 5.28 6.37
N ALA A 32 -9.90 5.91 7.01
CA ALA A 32 -9.96 7.34 7.31
C ALA A 32 -10.08 7.62 8.82
N GLY A 33 -9.55 6.72 9.66
CA GLY A 33 -9.60 6.82 11.11
C GLY A 33 -8.69 7.91 11.68
N ASP A 34 -8.98 8.34 12.92
CA ASP A 34 -8.23 9.36 13.67
C ASP A 34 -7.75 8.89 15.04
N LYS A 35 -7.84 7.57 15.30
CA LYS A 35 -7.44 6.97 16.57
C LYS A 35 -6.00 6.42 16.53
N ARG A 36 -5.70 5.42 17.36
CA ARG A 36 -4.37 4.82 17.48
C ARG A 36 -3.75 4.51 16.11
N GLY A 37 -2.55 5.02 15.89
CA GLY A 37 -1.83 4.84 14.62
C GLY A 37 -2.18 5.86 13.54
N SER A 38 -3.06 6.85 13.79
CA SER A 38 -3.23 8.00 12.90
C SER A 38 -2.24 9.11 13.26
N HIS A 39 -1.73 9.81 12.24
CA HIS A 39 -0.94 11.03 12.44
C HIS A 39 -1.82 12.23 12.12
N PRO A 40 -2.15 13.07 13.11
CA PRO A 40 -2.85 14.31 12.84
C PRO A 40 -1.92 15.28 12.10
N VAL A 41 -2.48 16.01 11.15
CA VAL A 41 -1.83 17.13 10.45
C VAL A 41 -2.53 18.40 10.92
N PHE A 42 -1.80 19.41 11.38
CA PHE A 42 -2.37 20.57 12.10
C PHE A 42 -3.31 20.20 13.24
N GLY A 43 -3.05 19.09 13.94
CA GLY A 43 -3.90 18.62 15.05
C GLY A 43 -5.25 18.02 14.62
N ALA A 44 -5.52 17.88 13.32
CA ALA A 44 -6.76 17.35 12.76
C ALA A 44 -6.58 16.02 12.04
N ASN A 45 -7.70 15.30 11.83
CA ASN A 45 -7.72 14.13 10.98
C ASN A 45 -7.38 14.52 9.53
N LYS A 46 -6.22 14.07 9.03
CA LYS A 46 -5.69 14.42 7.72
C LYS A 46 -6.63 14.05 6.56
N ASN A 47 -7.44 13.01 6.71
CA ASN A 47 -8.42 12.60 5.70
C ASN A 47 -9.55 13.62 5.49
N LEU A 48 -9.81 14.47 6.51
CA LEU A 48 -10.85 15.50 6.50
C LEU A 48 -10.31 16.89 6.15
N LEU A 49 -9.00 17.05 6.01
CA LEU A 49 -8.40 18.30 5.57
C LEU A 49 -8.71 18.56 4.11
N GLU A 50 -8.93 19.83 3.78
CA GLU A 50 -9.33 20.21 2.43
C GLU A 50 -8.13 20.43 1.51
N VAL A 51 -8.28 19.92 0.30
CA VAL A 51 -7.40 20.14 -0.85
C VAL A 51 -8.29 20.45 -2.05
N GLY A 52 -8.05 21.58 -2.72
CA GLY A 52 -8.92 22.02 -3.81
C GLY A 52 -10.38 22.28 -3.40
N GLY A 53 -10.61 22.70 -2.14
CA GLY A 53 -11.94 23.00 -1.60
C GLY A 53 -12.77 21.77 -1.18
N GLU A 54 -12.17 20.58 -1.16
CA GLU A 54 -12.85 19.32 -0.77
C GLU A 54 -12.00 18.49 0.19
N PRO A 55 -12.61 17.75 1.14
CA PRO A 55 -11.89 16.83 2.01
C PRO A 55 -11.10 15.77 1.22
N ILE A 56 -9.89 15.44 1.67
CA ILE A 56 -9.02 14.50 0.95
C ILE A 56 -9.70 13.14 0.74
N VAL A 57 -10.41 12.62 1.73
CA VAL A 57 -11.14 11.35 1.62
C VAL A 57 -12.18 11.37 0.48
N ARG A 58 -12.75 12.53 0.17
CA ARG A 58 -13.71 12.69 -0.93
C ARG A 58 -13.06 12.48 -2.29
N HIS A 59 -11.81 12.94 -2.49
CA HIS A 59 -11.04 12.66 -3.70
C HIS A 59 -10.82 11.16 -3.87
N VAL A 60 -10.43 10.46 -2.80
CA VAL A 60 -10.22 9.00 -2.82
C VAL A 60 -11.50 8.27 -3.20
N VAL A 61 -12.61 8.58 -2.55
CA VAL A 61 -13.90 7.91 -2.83
C VAL A 61 -14.38 8.19 -4.25
N ARG A 62 -14.24 9.44 -4.73
CA ARG A 62 -14.58 9.81 -6.13
C ARG A 62 -13.77 8.97 -7.13
N THR A 63 -12.46 8.87 -6.94
CA THR A 63 -11.59 8.04 -7.79
C THR A 63 -12.04 6.58 -7.81
N LEU A 64 -12.35 6.00 -6.65
CA LEU A 64 -12.80 4.60 -6.56
C LEU A 64 -14.18 4.37 -7.23
N LEU A 65 -15.05 5.38 -7.24
CA LEU A 65 -16.34 5.31 -7.96
C LEU A 65 -16.17 5.22 -9.49
N GLU A 66 -15.03 5.60 -10.03
CA GLU A 66 -14.71 5.50 -11.46
C GLU A 66 -14.05 4.16 -11.85
N VAL A 67 -13.71 3.30 -10.88
CA VAL A 67 -13.02 2.01 -11.11
C VAL A 67 -14.04 0.89 -11.21
N GLU A 68 -14.20 0.28 -12.37
CA GLU A 68 -15.22 -0.76 -12.63
C GLU A 68 -15.03 -2.04 -11.81
N GLU A 69 -13.80 -2.35 -11.45
CA GLU A 69 -13.42 -3.51 -10.64
C GLU A 69 -13.79 -3.35 -9.15
N ILE A 70 -14.25 -2.16 -8.73
CA ILE A 70 -14.74 -1.93 -7.37
C ILE A 70 -16.26 -2.14 -7.34
N GLU A 71 -16.75 -3.03 -6.48
CA GLU A 71 -18.18 -3.31 -6.32
C GLU A 71 -18.87 -2.35 -5.34
N ALA A 72 -18.22 -2.09 -4.20
CA ALA A 72 -18.72 -1.20 -3.16
C ALA A 72 -17.53 -0.57 -2.39
N ILE A 73 -17.76 0.57 -1.75
CA ILE A 73 -16.74 1.33 -1.02
C ILE A 73 -17.17 1.44 0.45
N PHE A 74 -16.28 1.05 1.36
CA PHE A 74 -16.49 1.09 2.81
C PHE A 74 -15.48 2.05 3.43
N VAL A 75 -15.93 3.23 3.84
CA VAL A 75 -15.07 4.26 4.44
C VAL A 75 -15.12 4.13 5.96
N VAL A 76 -14.03 3.70 6.56
CA VAL A 76 -13.93 3.44 8.00
C VAL A 76 -13.29 4.62 8.70
N GLY A 77 -14.06 5.32 9.54
CA GLY A 77 -13.59 6.53 10.22
C GLY A 77 -14.58 7.05 11.28
N PRO A 78 -14.39 8.32 11.73
CA PRO A 78 -15.35 9.01 12.61
C PRO A 78 -16.65 9.29 11.82
N GLU A 79 -17.67 8.47 12.06
CA GLU A 79 -18.86 8.30 11.22
C GLU A 79 -19.50 9.64 10.81
N ALA A 80 -19.87 10.49 11.77
CA ALA A 80 -20.54 11.76 11.47
C ALA A 80 -19.66 12.73 10.66
N ALA A 81 -18.34 12.71 10.86
CA ALA A 81 -17.42 13.57 10.11
C ALA A 81 -17.21 13.06 8.67
N ILE A 82 -17.09 11.74 8.49
CA ILE A 82 -16.99 11.13 7.16
C ILE A 82 -18.30 11.31 6.39
N GLN A 83 -19.47 11.15 7.02
CA GLN A 83 -20.76 11.39 6.37
C GLN A 83 -20.83 12.81 5.81
N ARG A 84 -20.47 13.85 6.63
CA ARG A 84 -20.39 15.23 6.16
C ARG A 84 -19.39 15.45 5.02
N ALA A 85 -18.20 14.82 5.12
CA ALA A 85 -17.17 14.94 4.08
C ALA A 85 -17.62 14.36 2.73
N LEU A 86 -18.52 13.39 2.74
CA LEU A 86 -19.03 12.73 1.54
C LEU A 86 -20.42 13.23 1.12
N GLU A 87 -21.01 14.18 1.84
CA GLU A 87 -22.33 14.74 1.52
C GLU A 87 -22.39 15.33 0.11
N GLY A 88 -23.44 14.98 -0.64
CA GLY A 88 -23.60 15.42 -2.03
C GLY A 88 -22.64 14.75 -3.03
N LEU A 89 -21.87 13.72 -2.65
CA LEU A 89 -21.10 12.95 -3.60
C LEU A 89 -22.04 12.06 -4.43
N SER A 90 -22.07 12.28 -5.73
CA SER A 90 -22.87 11.47 -6.66
C SER A 90 -22.18 10.12 -6.89
N ALA A 91 -22.87 9.04 -6.52
CA ALA A 91 -22.44 7.68 -6.80
C ALA A 91 -23.28 7.09 -7.93
N PRO A 92 -22.72 6.29 -8.86
CA PRO A 92 -23.49 5.53 -9.82
C PRO A 92 -24.51 4.61 -9.12
N PRO A 93 -25.72 4.39 -9.70
CA PRO A 93 -26.79 3.63 -9.03
C PRO A 93 -26.40 2.22 -8.59
N HIS A 94 -25.43 1.62 -9.26
CA HIS A 94 -24.95 0.26 -9.01
C HIS A 94 -23.74 0.20 -8.05
N ARG A 95 -23.30 1.34 -7.49
CA ARG A 95 -22.17 1.42 -6.54
C ARG A 95 -22.60 2.10 -5.26
N GLN A 96 -22.36 1.41 -4.17
CA GLN A 96 -22.70 1.89 -2.85
C GLN A 96 -21.47 2.38 -2.11
N VAL A 97 -21.62 3.51 -1.41
CA VAL A 97 -20.62 4.03 -0.47
C VAL A 97 -21.20 3.90 0.93
N HIS A 98 -20.51 3.14 1.77
CA HIS A 98 -20.92 2.88 3.15
C HIS A 98 -19.94 3.56 4.10
N VAL A 99 -20.44 4.34 5.03
CA VAL A 99 -19.64 4.86 6.15
C VAL A 99 -19.70 3.85 7.30
N VAL A 100 -18.54 3.49 7.81
CA VAL A 100 -18.37 2.48 8.85
C VAL A 100 -17.66 3.09 10.05
N LYS A 101 -18.25 2.93 11.24
CA LYS A 101 -17.69 3.46 12.47
C LYS A 101 -16.33 2.81 12.78
N GLN A 102 -15.31 3.65 13.00
CA GLN A 102 -13.96 3.21 13.36
C GLN A 102 -13.87 2.50 14.71
N ARG A 103 -12.83 1.69 14.88
CA ARG A 103 -12.34 1.12 16.13
C ARG A 103 -11.02 1.77 16.53
N GLU A 104 -10.30 1.17 17.51
CA GLU A 104 -9.10 1.77 18.08
C GLU A 104 -7.85 1.61 17.19
N THR A 105 -7.69 0.49 16.48
CA THR A 105 -6.49 0.20 15.71
C THR A 105 -6.78 0.08 14.22
N ILE A 106 -5.74 0.19 13.40
CA ILE A 106 -5.84 0.08 11.93
C ILE A 106 -6.31 -1.32 11.52
N VAL A 107 -5.82 -2.37 12.18
CA VAL A 107 -6.23 -3.76 11.91
C VAL A 107 -7.71 -3.97 12.24
N GLN A 108 -8.16 -3.42 13.37
CA GLN A 108 -9.58 -3.46 13.73
C GLN A 108 -10.44 -2.71 12.72
N ASN A 109 -9.95 -1.60 12.16
CA ASN A 109 -10.65 -0.84 11.12
C ASN A 109 -10.73 -1.61 9.80
N CYS A 110 -9.66 -2.30 9.40
CA CYS A 110 -9.70 -3.21 8.25
C CYS A 110 -10.79 -4.29 8.43
N TRP A 111 -10.84 -4.91 9.62
CA TRP A 111 -11.85 -5.93 9.93
C TRP A 111 -13.28 -5.37 9.99
N GLN A 112 -13.46 -4.13 10.46
CA GLN A 112 -14.78 -3.49 10.43
C GLN A 112 -15.28 -3.27 9.01
N GLY A 113 -14.43 -2.76 8.12
CA GLY A 113 -14.75 -2.61 6.71
C GLY A 113 -15.06 -3.93 6.04
N LEU A 114 -14.20 -4.94 6.23
CA LEU A 114 -14.40 -6.28 5.66
C LEU A 114 -15.68 -6.93 6.17
N ARG A 115 -15.94 -6.89 7.48
CA ARG A 115 -17.16 -7.42 8.07
C ARG A 115 -18.41 -6.82 7.44
N ARG A 116 -18.41 -5.50 7.26
CA ARG A 116 -19.52 -4.80 6.61
C ARG A 116 -19.64 -5.19 5.14
N ALA A 117 -18.53 -5.37 4.43
CA ALA A 117 -18.50 -5.80 3.03
C ALA A 117 -19.07 -7.20 2.84
N LEU A 118 -18.84 -8.11 3.80
CA LEU A 118 -19.35 -9.47 3.78
C LEU A 118 -20.76 -9.61 4.40
N GLY A 119 -21.41 -8.51 4.80
CA GLY A 119 -22.76 -8.53 5.40
C GLY A 119 -22.81 -9.10 6.82
N ALA A 120 -21.68 -9.23 7.52
CA ALA A 120 -21.64 -9.69 8.91
C ALA A 120 -21.90 -8.55 9.89
N GLU A 121 -22.84 -8.73 10.81
CA GLU A 121 -23.16 -7.74 11.85
C GLU A 121 -22.31 -7.93 13.10
N SER A 122 -21.87 -9.16 13.39
CA SER A 122 -21.10 -9.53 14.55
C SER A 122 -19.76 -10.19 14.21
N LYS A 123 -18.86 -10.30 15.20
CA LYS A 123 -17.61 -11.06 15.07
C LYS A 123 -17.87 -12.55 14.89
N ALA A 124 -18.87 -13.09 15.58
CA ALA A 124 -19.24 -14.49 15.47
C ALA A 124 -19.74 -14.84 14.06
N GLU A 125 -20.54 -13.95 13.45
CA GLU A 125 -20.97 -14.10 12.05
C GLU A 125 -19.79 -14.06 11.09
N LEU A 126 -18.81 -13.18 11.31
CA LEU A 126 -17.59 -13.14 10.49
C LEU A 126 -16.80 -14.46 10.56
N GLU A 127 -16.66 -15.07 11.72
CA GLU A 127 -16.02 -16.39 11.86
C GLU A 127 -16.80 -17.48 11.15
N ASN A 128 -18.13 -17.43 11.19
CA ASN A 128 -19.00 -18.35 10.44
C ASN A 128 -18.87 -18.16 8.92
N LEU A 129 -18.75 -16.90 8.46
CA LEU A 129 -18.57 -16.58 7.05
C LEU A 129 -17.19 -16.93 6.51
N LYS A 130 -16.19 -17.11 7.38
CA LYS A 130 -14.82 -17.45 6.98
C LYS A 130 -14.77 -18.68 6.07
N LEU A 131 -15.55 -19.72 6.37
CA LEU A 131 -15.61 -20.94 5.55
C LEU A 131 -16.26 -20.68 4.18
N ALA A 132 -17.30 -19.86 4.14
CA ALA A 132 -18.02 -19.52 2.91
C ALA A 132 -17.26 -18.50 2.05
N HIS A 133 -16.43 -17.67 2.65
CA HIS A 133 -15.71 -16.55 2.02
C HIS A 133 -14.19 -16.65 2.19
N ALA A 134 -13.64 -17.86 2.31
CA ALA A 134 -12.20 -18.07 2.50
C ALA A 134 -11.36 -17.38 1.41
N ASP A 135 -11.87 -17.30 0.20
CA ASP A 135 -11.25 -16.68 -0.97
C ASP A 135 -11.61 -15.21 -1.18
N ALA A 136 -12.39 -14.60 -0.24
CA ALA A 136 -12.74 -13.19 -0.36
C ALA A 136 -11.50 -12.32 -0.48
N VAL A 137 -11.53 -11.40 -1.45
CA VAL A 137 -10.45 -10.43 -1.71
C VAL A 137 -10.99 -9.03 -1.46
N ALA A 138 -10.19 -8.16 -0.86
CA ALA A 138 -10.54 -6.76 -0.67
C ALA A 138 -9.34 -5.86 -1.00
N LEU A 139 -9.64 -4.71 -1.62
CA LEU A 139 -8.69 -3.62 -1.75
C LEU A 139 -8.72 -2.78 -0.48
N ILE A 140 -7.59 -2.60 0.17
CA ILE A 140 -7.44 -1.72 1.34
C ILE A 140 -6.49 -0.59 0.98
N LEU A 141 -6.89 0.64 1.32
CA LEU A 141 -6.08 1.83 1.11
C LEU A 141 -6.42 2.91 2.14
N PRO A 142 -5.50 3.84 2.45
CA PRO A 142 -5.80 4.97 3.31
C PRO A 142 -6.62 6.04 2.57
N GLY A 143 -7.27 6.91 3.33
CA GLY A 143 -8.11 8.00 2.81
C GLY A 143 -7.37 9.32 2.57
N ASP A 144 -6.04 9.35 2.68
CA ASP A 144 -5.19 10.55 2.59
C ASP A 144 -4.41 10.66 1.26
N LEU A 145 -4.99 10.11 0.18
CA LEU A 145 -4.41 10.03 -1.16
C LEU A 145 -5.10 11.01 -2.14
N PRO A 146 -4.81 12.32 -2.09
CA PRO A 146 -5.51 13.32 -2.92
C PRO A 146 -5.22 13.19 -4.41
N PHE A 147 -4.19 12.44 -4.77
CA PHE A 147 -3.72 12.22 -6.14
C PHE A 147 -3.98 10.80 -6.66
N LEU A 148 -4.76 10.00 -5.93
CA LEU A 148 -5.13 8.67 -6.40
C LEU A 148 -5.80 8.75 -7.76
N ASP A 149 -5.37 7.93 -8.72
CA ASP A 149 -5.86 7.92 -10.10
C ASP A 149 -6.62 6.62 -10.42
N PRO A 150 -7.79 6.70 -11.10
CA PRO A 150 -8.56 5.50 -11.45
C PRO A 150 -7.78 4.51 -12.33
N ALA A 151 -6.90 4.99 -13.23
CA ALA A 151 -6.09 4.13 -14.08
C ALA A 151 -5.04 3.37 -13.26
N GLU A 152 -4.45 4.02 -12.23
CA GLU A 152 -3.50 3.37 -11.31
C GLU A 152 -4.16 2.25 -10.51
N VAL A 153 -5.36 2.49 -9.98
CA VAL A 153 -6.13 1.47 -9.25
C VAL A 153 -6.53 0.32 -10.18
N ARG A 154 -7.03 0.61 -11.39
CA ARG A 154 -7.35 -0.41 -12.40
C ARG A 154 -6.13 -1.24 -12.77
N HIS A 155 -5.00 -0.59 -13.05
CA HIS A 155 -3.76 -1.29 -13.36
C HIS A 155 -3.36 -2.23 -12.23
N PHE A 156 -3.39 -1.74 -10.98
CA PHE A 156 -3.05 -2.54 -9.81
C PHE A 156 -3.98 -3.76 -9.68
N LEU A 157 -5.28 -3.57 -9.76
CA LEU A 157 -6.26 -4.66 -9.63
C LEU A 157 -6.10 -5.71 -10.75
N ARG A 158 -5.88 -5.28 -12.00
CA ARG A 158 -5.75 -6.20 -13.15
C ARG A 158 -4.45 -6.99 -13.19
N HIS A 159 -3.38 -6.49 -12.58
CA HIS A 159 -2.05 -7.12 -12.62
C HIS A 159 -1.65 -7.77 -11.29
N ALA A 160 -2.41 -7.57 -10.21
CA ALA A 160 -2.17 -8.25 -8.95
C ALA A 160 -2.49 -9.74 -9.06
N ASP A 161 -1.46 -10.60 -9.01
CA ASP A 161 -1.59 -12.06 -9.15
C ASP A 161 -2.10 -12.70 -7.85
N MET A 162 -3.42 -12.64 -7.64
CA MET A 162 -4.08 -13.26 -6.49
C MET A 162 -4.19 -14.79 -6.58
N ALA A 163 -3.84 -15.40 -7.70
CA ALA A 163 -3.70 -16.85 -7.78
C ALA A 163 -2.40 -17.31 -7.09
N ARG A 164 -1.35 -16.53 -7.24
CA ARG A 164 -0.03 -16.81 -6.66
C ARG A 164 0.11 -16.30 -5.23
N TYR A 165 -0.51 -15.16 -4.91
CA TYR A 165 -0.35 -14.45 -3.64
C TYR A 165 -1.68 -14.29 -2.91
N ASP A 166 -1.62 -14.23 -1.58
CA ASP A 166 -2.75 -13.91 -0.71
C ASP A 166 -2.77 -12.44 -0.30
N TYR A 167 -1.62 -11.79 -0.46
CA TYR A 167 -1.45 -10.37 -0.22
C TYR A 167 -0.49 -9.78 -1.27
N VAL A 168 -0.98 -8.84 -2.06
CA VAL A 168 -0.18 -8.05 -3.01
C VAL A 168 -0.13 -6.61 -2.55
N LEU A 169 1.10 -6.08 -2.39
CA LEU A 169 1.37 -4.69 -2.05
C LEU A 169 1.83 -3.92 -3.30
N GLY A 170 1.21 -2.78 -3.53
CA GLY A 170 1.61 -1.88 -4.61
C GLY A 170 2.91 -1.14 -4.30
N LEU A 171 3.77 -1.02 -5.29
CA LEU A 171 5.02 -0.25 -5.25
C LEU A 171 5.09 0.74 -6.41
N THR A 172 5.68 1.90 -6.16
CA THR A 172 6.03 2.90 -7.17
C THR A 172 7.54 3.08 -7.21
N ALA A 173 8.14 3.12 -8.40
CA ALA A 173 9.56 3.43 -8.54
C ALA A 173 9.82 4.88 -8.11
N ILE A 174 10.90 5.13 -7.38
CA ILE A 174 11.27 6.51 -6.97
C ILE A 174 11.54 7.38 -8.19
N GLU A 175 12.06 6.81 -9.25
CA GLU A 175 12.29 7.50 -10.52
C GLU A 175 10.98 8.03 -11.13
N THR A 176 9.89 7.24 -11.06
CA THR A 176 8.55 7.67 -11.51
C THR A 176 8.03 8.82 -10.65
N LEU A 177 8.15 8.69 -9.32
CA LEU A 177 7.73 9.73 -8.40
C LEU A 177 8.52 11.03 -8.59
N ASN A 178 9.87 10.94 -8.73
CA ASN A 178 10.73 12.08 -8.94
C ASN A 178 10.44 12.79 -10.28
N ARG A 179 10.07 12.04 -11.32
CA ARG A 179 9.66 12.62 -12.60
C ARG A 179 8.41 13.50 -12.42
N VAL A 180 7.35 12.97 -11.79
CA VAL A 180 6.12 13.73 -11.50
C VAL A 180 6.41 14.99 -10.69
N VAL A 181 7.22 14.88 -9.64
CA VAL A 181 7.60 16.02 -8.79
C VAL A 181 8.41 17.07 -9.57
N HIS A 182 9.28 16.62 -10.47
CA HIS A 182 10.09 17.50 -11.31
C HIS A 182 9.22 18.20 -12.39
N GLU A 183 8.37 17.45 -13.09
CA GLU A 183 7.45 17.99 -14.10
C GLU A 183 6.44 18.99 -13.51
N ALA A 184 6.01 18.75 -12.27
CA ALA A 184 5.13 19.67 -11.52
C ALA A 184 5.89 20.83 -10.86
N GLU A 185 7.21 20.90 -11.00
CA GLU A 185 8.06 21.93 -10.39
C GLU A 185 7.84 22.12 -8.88
N VAL A 186 7.60 21.02 -8.13
CA VAL A 186 7.33 21.05 -6.70
C VAL A 186 8.62 20.84 -5.89
N PRO A 187 9.29 21.91 -5.46
CA PRO A 187 10.54 21.79 -4.73
C PRO A 187 10.29 21.18 -3.34
N GLY A 188 11.12 20.20 -2.99
CA GLY A 188 11.15 19.65 -1.64
C GLY A 188 10.08 18.63 -1.28
N LEU A 189 9.25 18.19 -2.20
CA LEU A 189 8.40 17.02 -2.03
C LEU A 189 9.27 15.76 -2.15
N ARG A 190 9.83 15.33 -1.03
CA ARG A 190 10.65 14.11 -0.95
C ARG A 190 9.94 13.08 -0.11
N LYS A 191 9.79 11.89 -0.66
CA LYS A 191 9.19 10.74 0.04
C LYS A 191 10.25 9.68 0.30
N PRO A 192 10.24 9.03 1.49
CA PRO A 192 11.23 8.00 1.81
C PRO A 192 11.13 6.81 0.87
N ALA A 193 12.29 6.27 0.49
CA ALA A 193 12.42 5.12 -0.40
C ALA A 193 12.84 3.86 0.35
N LEU A 194 12.36 2.73 -0.12
CA LEU A 194 12.91 1.40 0.20
C LEU A 194 14.03 1.09 -0.79
N HIS A 195 15.21 0.78 -0.26
CA HIS A 195 16.41 0.49 -1.04
C HIS A 195 16.52 -1.01 -1.30
N MET A 196 16.14 -1.46 -2.50
CA MET A 196 16.13 -2.87 -2.91
C MET A 196 17.12 -3.12 -4.05
N ALA A 197 17.46 -4.38 -4.30
CA ALA A 197 18.42 -4.77 -5.34
C ALA A 197 17.94 -4.34 -6.74
N GLU A 198 16.64 -4.42 -6.97
CA GLU A 198 16.00 -4.09 -8.24
C GLU A 198 15.70 -2.59 -8.41
N GLY A 199 16.10 -1.75 -7.46
CA GLY A 199 15.93 -0.30 -7.51
C GLY A 199 15.36 0.30 -6.23
N ARG A 200 15.14 1.60 -6.26
CA ARG A 200 14.51 2.34 -5.17
C ARG A 200 13.01 2.40 -5.42
N VAL A 201 12.23 1.98 -4.45
CA VAL A 201 10.78 1.96 -4.54
C VAL A 201 10.14 2.61 -3.32
N ARG A 202 8.91 3.07 -3.48
CA ARG A 202 8.04 3.47 -2.39
C ARG A 202 6.80 2.59 -2.39
N GLN A 203 6.32 2.23 -1.22
CA GLN A 203 4.98 1.67 -1.06
C GLN A 203 3.96 2.70 -1.55
N ASN A 204 3.03 2.30 -2.42
CA ASN A 204 2.02 3.20 -2.99
C ASN A 204 0.64 3.09 -2.33
N ASN A 205 0.58 2.52 -1.13
CA ASN A 205 -0.62 2.45 -0.30
C ASN A 205 -1.80 1.63 -0.88
N LEU A 206 -1.61 0.88 -1.97
CA LEU A 206 -2.59 -0.07 -2.49
C LEU A 206 -2.29 -1.47 -1.97
N HIS A 207 -3.23 -2.06 -1.26
CA HIS A 207 -3.12 -3.38 -0.64
C HIS A 207 -4.27 -4.26 -1.10
N LEU A 208 -4.00 -5.25 -1.94
CA LEU A 208 -4.99 -6.26 -2.33
C LEU A 208 -4.76 -7.51 -1.50
N ILE A 209 -5.73 -7.88 -0.69
CA ILE A 209 -5.55 -8.94 0.31
C ILE A 209 -6.66 -9.97 0.28
N ARG A 210 -6.32 -11.20 0.63
CA ARG A 210 -7.22 -12.28 1.03
C ARG A 210 -7.16 -12.39 2.57
N PRO A 211 -8.05 -11.70 3.30
CA PRO A 211 -7.87 -11.46 4.74
C PRO A 211 -7.84 -12.73 5.57
N PHE A 212 -8.62 -13.75 5.16
CA PHE A 212 -8.71 -15.02 5.88
C PHE A 212 -7.49 -15.94 5.68
N SER A 213 -6.61 -15.61 4.73
CA SER A 213 -5.36 -16.34 4.50
C SER A 213 -4.17 -15.79 5.31
N ILE A 214 -4.35 -14.71 6.07
CA ILE A 214 -3.28 -14.13 6.89
C ILE A 214 -3.34 -14.77 8.29
N ALA A 215 -2.32 -15.57 8.63
CA ALA A 215 -2.32 -16.30 9.90
C ALA A 215 -1.94 -15.43 11.10
N HIS A 216 -1.07 -14.43 10.91
CA HIS A 216 -0.44 -13.66 11.99
C HIS A 216 -0.75 -12.16 11.88
N LEU A 217 -2.03 -11.79 11.99
CA LEU A 217 -2.48 -10.40 11.95
C LEU A 217 -1.95 -9.54 13.11
N GLU A 218 -1.70 -10.17 14.28
CA GLU A 218 -1.15 -9.51 15.45
C GLU A 218 0.22 -8.90 15.20
N TYR A 219 1.00 -9.43 14.28
CA TYR A 219 2.30 -8.86 13.92
C TYR A 219 2.16 -7.58 13.10
N PHE A 220 1.14 -7.50 12.23
CA PHE A 220 0.85 -6.26 11.51
C PHE A 220 0.42 -5.15 12.47
N GLU A 221 -0.40 -5.47 13.49
CA GLU A 221 -0.82 -4.51 14.51
C GLU A 221 0.37 -3.96 15.28
N ARG A 222 1.25 -4.85 15.78
CA ARG A 222 2.49 -4.46 16.47
C ARG A 222 3.42 -3.64 15.58
N PHE A 223 3.55 -4.01 14.30
CA PHE A 223 4.39 -3.27 13.35
C PHE A 223 3.87 -1.86 13.09
N TYR A 224 2.56 -1.70 12.97
CA TYR A 224 1.95 -0.38 12.84
C TYR A 224 2.09 0.46 14.12
N GLU A 225 1.90 -0.12 15.29
CA GLU A 225 2.10 0.58 16.57
C GLU A 225 3.53 1.09 16.73
N MET A 226 4.53 0.31 16.31
CA MET A 226 5.94 0.70 16.35
C MET A 226 6.32 1.83 15.39
N ARG A 227 5.74 1.85 14.19
CA ARG A 227 6.00 2.88 13.19
C ARG A 227 5.76 4.29 13.74
N TYR A 228 4.90 4.42 14.75
CA TYR A 228 4.54 5.68 15.38
C TYR A 228 5.26 5.98 16.69
N GLN A 229 5.95 4.98 17.28
CA GLN A 229 6.82 5.22 18.44
C GLN A 229 8.18 5.71 17.94
N ARG A 230 8.46 7.00 18.11
CA ARG A 230 9.72 7.67 17.70
C ARG A 230 11.01 7.08 18.30
N GLU A 231 10.92 6.12 19.20
CA GLU A 231 12.07 5.49 19.84
C GLU A 231 12.60 4.34 18.98
N GLN A 232 13.72 4.57 18.32
CA GLN A 232 14.42 3.59 17.46
C GLN A 232 14.73 2.25 18.19
N TRP A 233 14.89 2.28 19.50
CA TRP A 233 15.16 1.10 20.32
C TRP A 233 13.96 0.15 20.41
N ASN A 234 12.73 0.66 20.42
CA ASN A 234 11.53 -0.16 20.42
C ASN A 234 11.37 -0.92 19.09
N THR A 235 11.77 -0.33 17.97
CA THR A 235 11.78 -0.99 16.67
C THR A 235 12.71 -2.20 16.64
N VAL A 236 13.92 -2.08 17.24
CA VAL A 236 14.88 -3.19 17.34
C VAL A 236 14.35 -4.30 18.27
N LYS A 237 13.74 -3.93 19.39
CA LYS A 237 13.21 -4.92 20.37
C LYS A 237 12.06 -5.73 19.78
N VAL A 238 11.10 -5.10 19.12
CA VAL A 238 9.97 -5.82 18.51
C VAL A 238 10.40 -6.57 17.26
N LEU A 239 11.29 -6.01 16.44
CA LEU A 239 11.92 -6.76 15.37
C LEU A 239 12.59 -8.04 15.93
N TRP A 240 13.26 -7.94 17.07
CA TRP A 240 13.87 -9.07 17.76
C TRP A 240 12.83 -10.08 18.28
N GLU A 241 11.74 -9.64 18.91
CA GLU A 241 10.67 -10.51 19.41
C GLU A 241 9.97 -11.26 18.27
N VAL A 242 9.64 -10.53 17.20
CA VAL A 242 9.04 -11.09 15.99
C VAL A 242 9.96 -12.11 15.32
N LEU A 243 11.24 -11.81 15.24
CA LEU A 243 12.26 -12.67 14.62
C LEU A 243 12.54 -13.92 15.44
N ARG A 244 12.45 -13.82 16.77
CA ARG A 244 12.59 -14.96 17.65
C ARG A 244 11.39 -15.91 17.56
N ALA A 245 10.20 -15.36 17.34
CA ALA A 245 8.97 -16.13 17.17
C ALA A 245 8.90 -16.84 15.80
N SER A 246 9.53 -16.29 14.75
CA SER A 246 9.49 -16.82 13.37
C SER A 246 10.56 -17.88 13.03
N GLY A 247 11.33 -18.34 14.02
CA GLY A 247 12.27 -19.48 13.87
C GLY A 247 13.51 -19.24 12.97
N GLY A 248 13.76 -18.00 12.51
CA GLY A 248 14.89 -17.71 11.62
C GLY A 248 15.27 -16.24 11.57
N ILE A 249 16.19 -15.85 12.45
CA ILE A 249 16.52 -14.45 12.75
C ILE A 249 17.39 -13.75 11.70
N SER A 250 18.22 -14.46 10.95
CA SER A 250 19.37 -13.85 10.25
C SER A 250 19.01 -13.06 9.00
N ARG A 251 18.10 -13.56 8.14
CA ARG A 251 17.85 -12.94 6.83
C ARG A 251 16.97 -11.69 6.87
N PRO A 252 15.79 -11.66 7.53
CA PRO A 252 14.97 -10.45 7.58
C PRO A 252 15.66 -9.26 8.27
N VAL A 253 16.41 -9.51 9.37
CA VAL A 253 17.24 -8.48 10.03
C VAL A 253 18.33 -8.01 9.10
N GLY A 254 19.00 -8.94 8.42
CA GLY A 254 20.03 -8.60 7.43
C GLY A 254 19.47 -7.67 6.34
N TYR A 255 18.31 -7.96 5.78
CA TYR A 255 17.67 -7.10 4.78
C TYR A 255 17.34 -5.71 5.32
N TYR A 256 16.78 -5.63 6.52
CA TYR A 256 16.51 -4.34 7.17
C TYR A 256 17.79 -3.53 7.38
N LEU A 257 18.83 -4.14 7.95
CA LEU A 257 20.11 -3.47 8.19
C LEU A 257 20.79 -3.02 6.90
N PHE A 258 20.78 -3.86 5.87
CA PHE A 258 21.34 -3.50 4.56
C PHE A 258 20.55 -2.39 3.88
N ALA A 259 19.21 -2.39 3.97
CA ALA A 259 18.37 -1.31 3.46
C ALA A 259 18.65 0.01 4.17
N GLN A 260 18.78 0.00 5.52
CA GLN A 260 19.16 1.18 6.31
C GLN A 260 20.58 1.68 6.00
N ALA A 261 21.53 0.77 5.82
CA ALA A 261 22.90 1.12 5.43
C ALA A 261 22.94 1.72 4.01
N ALA A 262 22.16 1.18 3.08
CA ALA A 262 22.03 1.72 1.73
C ALA A 262 21.48 3.15 1.74
N MET A 263 20.41 3.39 2.50
CA MET A 263 19.81 4.72 2.66
C MET A 263 20.81 5.71 3.26
N ARG A 264 21.52 5.34 4.33
CA ARG A 264 22.51 6.22 4.95
C ARG A 264 23.68 6.52 4.02
N ALA A 265 24.20 5.53 3.31
CA ALA A 265 25.26 5.71 2.32
C ALA A 265 24.86 6.68 1.21
N GLU A 266 23.59 6.58 0.72
CA GLU A 266 23.06 7.50 -0.28
C GLU A 266 22.95 8.94 0.27
N LEU A 267 22.46 9.13 1.49
CA LEU A 267 22.41 10.45 2.15
C LEU A 267 23.80 11.08 2.33
N MET A 268 24.84 10.25 2.45
CA MET A 268 26.24 10.69 2.52
C MET A 268 26.90 10.88 1.15
N GLY A 269 26.16 10.71 0.04
CA GLY A 269 26.70 10.79 -1.32
C GLY A 269 27.59 9.61 -1.73
N LEU A 270 27.60 8.51 -0.96
CA LEU A 270 28.41 7.32 -1.21
C LEU A 270 27.67 6.31 -2.12
N GLU A 271 27.38 6.71 -3.35
CA GLU A 271 26.56 5.98 -4.33
C GLU A 271 27.01 4.51 -4.54
N ARG A 272 28.33 4.26 -4.67
CA ARG A 272 28.87 2.91 -4.86
C ARG A 272 28.62 2.01 -3.66
N LEU A 273 28.75 2.56 -2.46
CA LEU A 273 28.50 1.85 -1.21
C LEU A 273 27.01 1.60 -1.02
N ALA A 274 26.15 2.58 -1.33
CA ALA A 274 24.70 2.43 -1.34
C ALA A 274 24.27 1.31 -2.29
N ALA A 275 24.80 1.26 -3.52
CA ALA A 275 24.54 0.22 -4.49
C ALA A 275 24.99 -1.18 -4.01
N TRP A 276 26.15 -1.24 -3.33
CA TRP A 276 26.66 -2.50 -2.77
C TRP A 276 25.75 -3.05 -1.66
N PHE A 277 25.19 -2.21 -0.78
CA PHE A 277 24.22 -2.60 0.22
C PHE A 277 22.89 -3.01 -0.39
N ARG A 278 22.35 -2.26 -1.37
CA ARG A 278 21.08 -2.56 -2.06
C ARG A 278 21.08 -3.95 -2.67
N ARG A 279 22.15 -4.34 -3.35
CA ARG A 279 22.26 -5.68 -3.99
C ARG A 279 22.02 -6.84 -3.03
N ARG A 280 22.07 -6.61 -1.70
CA ARG A 280 21.84 -7.62 -0.67
C ARG A 280 20.40 -7.67 -0.18
N VAL A 281 19.54 -6.83 -0.72
CA VAL A 281 18.12 -6.74 -0.38
C VAL A 281 17.26 -7.09 -1.61
N PRO A 282 17.27 -8.37 -2.08
CA PRO A 282 16.45 -8.75 -3.23
C PRO A 282 14.96 -8.71 -2.87
N THR A 283 14.13 -8.21 -3.80
CA THR A 283 12.67 -8.14 -3.63
C THR A 283 12.08 -9.51 -3.28
N ALA A 284 12.49 -10.56 -3.97
CA ALA A 284 12.03 -11.92 -3.69
C ALA A 284 12.37 -12.39 -2.27
N GLY A 285 13.57 -12.04 -1.79
CA GLY A 285 13.99 -12.35 -0.41
C GLY A 285 13.16 -11.60 0.65
N MET A 286 12.85 -10.33 0.39
CA MET A 286 11.98 -9.53 1.24
C MET A 286 10.56 -10.09 1.27
N CYS A 287 9.98 -10.43 0.11
CA CYS A 287 8.66 -11.06 0.03
C CYS A 287 8.62 -12.39 0.77
N ALA A 288 9.62 -13.24 0.62
CA ALA A 288 9.72 -14.51 1.34
C ALA A 288 9.81 -14.31 2.86
N ALA A 289 10.53 -13.27 3.32
CA ALA A 289 10.62 -12.93 4.74
C ALA A 289 9.26 -12.48 5.29
N ILE A 290 8.54 -11.60 4.56
CA ILE A 290 7.20 -11.15 4.94
C ILE A 290 6.21 -12.31 4.92
N SER A 291 6.26 -13.20 3.92
CA SER A 291 5.39 -14.39 3.84
C SER A 291 5.53 -15.29 5.07
N ARG A 292 6.75 -15.55 5.53
CA ARG A 292 6.98 -16.33 6.76
C ARG A 292 6.43 -15.64 8.01
N PHE A 293 6.62 -14.33 8.08
CA PHE A 293 6.18 -13.52 9.19
C PHE A 293 4.64 -13.43 9.26
N SER A 294 3.98 -13.19 8.15
CA SER A 294 2.53 -13.04 8.09
C SER A 294 1.76 -14.36 8.04
N GLY A 295 2.46 -15.46 7.70
CA GLY A 295 1.83 -16.75 7.45
C GLY A 295 0.92 -16.76 6.22
N CYS A 296 1.19 -15.87 5.22
CA CYS A 296 0.48 -15.81 3.95
C CYS A 296 1.47 -15.70 2.78
N ARG A 297 1.01 -15.97 1.56
CA ARG A 297 1.81 -15.77 0.34
C ARG A 297 1.83 -14.28 0.00
N PHE A 298 2.93 -13.59 0.34
CA PHE A 298 3.08 -12.16 0.11
C PHE A 298 3.83 -11.88 -1.19
N GLY A 299 3.32 -10.94 -1.97
CA GLY A 299 3.95 -10.43 -3.18
C GLY A 299 3.88 -8.91 -3.30
N VAL A 300 4.60 -8.37 -4.27
CA VAL A 300 4.56 -6.95 -4.59
C VAL A 300 4.32 -6.75 -6.08
N LEU A 301 3.65 -5.66 -6.43
CA LEU A 301 3.44 -5.23 -7.81
C LEU A 301 3.97 -3.80 -7.98
N LYS A 302 4.96 -3.62 -8.83
CA LYS A 302 5.45 -2.30 -9.19
C LYS A 302 4.61 -1.75 -10.34
N GLY A 303 3.81 -0.73 -10.06
CA GLY A 303 2.98 -0.05 -11.03
C GLY A 303 3.67 1.17 -11.66
N PRO A 304 3.14 1.66 -12.81
CA PRO A 304 3.63 2.83 -13.50
C PRO A 304 3.16 4.15 -12.87
N GLY A 305 2.09 4.12 -12.05
CA GLY A 305 1.51 5.29 -11.41
C GLY A 305 2.31 5.79 -10.22
N ALA A 306 2.06 7.03 -9.83
CA ALA A 306 2.67 7.66 -8.66
C ALA A 306 1.66 8.35 -7.72
N GLY A 307 0.41 8.46 -8.12
CA GLY A 307 -0.63 9.16 -7.35
C GLY A 307 -0.91 8.51 -5.99
N ALA A 308 -0.98 7.19 -5.94
CA ALA A 308 -1.16 6.43 -4.71
C ALA A 308 0.08 6.45 -3.78
N ALA A 309 1.24 6.92 -4.25
CA ALA A 309 2.44 7.12 -3.46
C ALA A 309 2.59 8.54 -2.89
N LEU A 310 1.66 9.44 -3.23
CA LEU A 310 1.64 10.85 -2.80
C LEU A 310 0.59 11.08 -1.70
N ASP A 311 0.78 10.42 -0.57
CA ASP A 311 -0.02 10.60 0.64
C ASP A 311 0.33 11.89 1.38
N VAL A 312 -0.62 12.43 2.14
CA VAL A 312 -0.43 13.60 2.99
C VAL A 312 -0.10 13.13 4.41
N ASP A 313 1.19 13.16 4.78
CA ASP A 313 1.68 12.70 6.08
C ASP A 313 2.14 13.84 7.02
N SER A 314 2.34 15.04 6.49
CA SER A 314 2.84 16.19 7.24
C SER A 314 2.14 17.49 6.84
N GLU A 315 2.28 18.52 7.68
CA GLU A 315 1.82 19.88 7.39
C GLU A 315 2.42 20.40 6.08
N ARG A 316 3.71 20.14 5.88
CA ARG A 316 4.41 20.48 4.63
C ARG A 316 3.83 19.76 3.41
N ASP A 317 3.52 18.47 3.52
CA ASP A 317 2.87 17.74 2.41
C ASP A 317 1.53 18.39 2.06
N LEU A 318 0.73 18.75 3.05
CA LEU A 318 -0.55 19.40 2.84
C LEU A 318 -0.40 20.77 2.15
N GLU A 319 0.53 21.59 2.61
CA GLU A 319 0.80 22.91 2.01
C GLU A 319 1.27 22.77 0.56
N LEU A 320 2.22 21.89 0.29
CA LEU A 320 2.69 21.62 -1.07
C LEU A 320 1.56 21.07 -1.96
N THR A 321 0.74 20.17 -1.44
CA THR A 321 -0.42 19.62 -2.15
C THR A 321 -1.41 20.72 -2.51
N ARG A 322 -1.76 21.60 -1.57
CA ARG A 322 -2.67 22.73 -1.80
C ARG A 322 -2.15 23.71 -2.84
N THR A 323 -0.87 24.03 -2.75
CA THR A 323 -0.24 25.04 -3.63
C THR A 323 -0.05 24.53 -5.05
N HIS A 324 0.22 23.21 -5.22
CA HIS A 324 0.60 22.64 -6.53
C HIS A 324 -0.39 21.57 -7.02
N LEU A 325 -1.63 21.59 -6.56
CA LEU A 325 -2.63 20.55 -6.84
C LEU A 325 -2.79 20.26 -8.34
N ASP A 326 -3.03 21.31 -9.12
CA ASP A 326 -3.30 21.17 -10.56
C ASP A 326 -2.05 20.80 -11.35
N LEU A 327 -0.88 21.31 -10.95
CA LEU A 327 0.40 20.95 -11.57
C LEU A 327 0.74 19.47 -11.33
N LEU A 328 0.56 18.98 -10.10
CA LEU A 328 0.77 17.57 -9.76
C LEU A 328 -0.22 16.65 -10.50
N ARG A 329 -1.49 17.03 -10.60
CA ARG A 329 -2.49 16.29 -11.38
C ARG A 329 -2.14 16.23 -12.86
N GLY A 330 -1.71 17.36 -13.44
CA GLY A 330 -1.26 17.43 -14.83
C GLY A 330 -0.06 16.54 -15.11
N ALA A 331 0.96 16.57 -14.25
CA ALA A 331 2.15 15.72 -14.36
C ALA A 331 1.83 14.22 -14.21
N LEU A 332 0.93 13.86 -13.29
CA LEU A 332 0.46 12.48 -13.15
C LEU A 332 -0.27 11.98 -14.40
N ALA A 333 -1.18 12.77 -14.95
CA ALA A 333 -1.91 12.43 -16.17
C ALA A 333 -0.98 12.27 -17.39
N ALA A 334 0.02 13.15 -17.54
CA ALA A 334 1.03 13.06 -18.59
C ALA A 334 1.90 11.79 -18.45
N GLY A 335 2.26 11.42 -17.22
CA GLY A 335 3.02 10.20 -16.93
C GLY A 335 2.29 8.92 -17.36
N TRP A 336 0.97 8.86 -17.22
CA TRP A 336 0.15 7.73 -17.68
C TRP A 336 0.11 7.64 -19.21
N ALA A 337 -0.07 8.75 -19.90
CA ALA A 337 -0.13 8.79 -21.37
C ALA A 337 1.15 8.22 -22.01
N GLY A 338 2.32 8.54 -21.45
CA GLY A 338 3.61 8.00 -21.91
C GLY A 338 3.78 6.49 -21.67
N THR A 339 3.23 5.95 -20.60
CA THR A 339 3.37 4.54 -20.23
C THR A 339 2.50 3.62 -21.08
N VAL A 340 1.28 4.03 -21.39
CA VAL A 340 0.34 3.27 -22.24
C VAL A 340 0.84 3.13 -23.69
N GLN A 341 1.64 4.08 -24.19
CA GLN A 341 2.26 3.96 -25.50
C GLN A 341 3.39 2.93 -25.59
N VAL A 342 4.14 2.74 -24.51
CA VAL A 342 5.25 1.75 -24.45
C VAL A 342 4.71 0.31 -24.35
N GLU A 343 3.56 0.08 -23.71
CA GLU A 343 2.94 -1.25 -23.64
C GLU A 343 2.27 -1.70 -24.95
N ARG A 344 2.05 -0.80 -25.91
CA ARG A 344 1.44 -1.09 -27.22
C ARG A 344 2.45 -1.27 -28.37
N SER A 345 3.72 -1.03 -28.11
CA SER A 345 4.81 -1.22 -29.05
C SER A 345 5.58 -2.51 -28.77
#